data_78b7a06593a7181611cc9c3070f6f426
#
_entry.id   78b7a06593a7181611cc9c3070f6f426
#
_cell.length_a   1.000
_cell.length_b   1.000
_cell.length_c   1.000
_cell.angle_alpha   90.00
_cell.angle_beta   90.00
_cell.angle_gamma   90.00
#
_symmetry.space_group_name_H-M   'P 1'
#
loop_
_entity.id
_entity.type
_entity.pdbx_description
1 polymer ?
#
loop_
_entity_poly.entity_id
_entity_poly.type
_entity_poly.pdbx_seq_one_letter_code
_entity_poly.pdbx_strand_id
1 'polypeptide(L)'
;VRAYRTKKRLYEQLRQKNEEINHEKATVERQRDELEEQRDQYLDAITKKENTMVEGNIDGELADGPRNTFMENFMQCLDERFTDPDLSVEDIGHAMCLSRVQLYRRVKAITGKTPVEFIREKRLKEANLLLTDGSLSVSEVAYRVGFSAPSYFTKCYKDFYGKSPSGKKK
;
A
#
# COMPACT_ATOMS: atom_id res chain seq x y z
N VAL A 1 -2.81 -13.40 -46.65
CA VAL A 1 -1.44 -12.95 -46.30
C VAL A 1 -1.47 -11.50 -45.81
N ARG A 2 -2.13 -10.55 -46.52
CA ARG A 2 -2.15 -9.10 -46.17
C ARG A 2 -2.88 -8.87 -44.85
N ALA A 3 -4.07 -9.44 -44.64
CA ALA A 3 -4.85 -9.32 -43.43
C ALA A 3 -4.14 -9.88 -42.17
N TYR A 4 -3.39 -10.98 -42.33
CA TYR A 4 -2.62 -11.58 -41.25
C TYR A 4 -1.44 -10.65 -40.79
N ARG A 5 -0.73 -10.05 -41.75
CA ARG A 5 0.35 -9.08 -41.44
C ARG A 5 -0.19 -7.84 -40.72
N THR A 6 -1.34 -7.32 -41.16
CA THR A 6 -1.99 -6.17 -40.50
C THR A 6 -2.41 -6.52 -39.08
N LYS A 7 -3.02 -7.70 -38.86
CA LYS A 7 -3.42 -8.17 -37.53
C LYS A 7 -2.19 -8.32 -36.61
N LYS A 8 -1.11 -8.92 -37.09
CA LYS A 8 0.13 -9.08 -36.32
C LYS A 8 0.72 -7.73 -35.89
N ARG A 9 0.79 -6.75 -36.82
CA ARG A 9 1.28 -5.39 -36.53
C ARG A 9 0.42 -4.70 -35.49
N LEU A 10 -0.91 -4.85 -35.56
CA LEU A 10 -1.82 -4.26 -34.57
C LEU A 10 -1.63 -4.87 -33.19
N TYR A 11 -1.45 -6.19 -33.10
CA TYR A 11 -1.15 -6.84 -31.82
C TYR A 11 0.18 -6.37 -31.21
N GLU A 12 1.22 -6.20 -32.03
CA GLU A 12 2.51 -5.67 -31.58
C GLU A 12 2.39 -4.23 -31.05
N GLN A 13 1.65 -3.37 -31.77
CA GLN A 13 1.37 -2.00 -31.32
C GLN A 13 0.57 -1.97 -29.99
N LEU A 14 -0.45 -2.81 -29.88
CA LEU A 14 -1.26 -2.92 -28.66
C LEU A 14 -0.40 -3.41 -27.48
N ARG A 15 0.46 -4.39 -27.70
CA ARG A 15 1.38 -4.89 -26.66
C ARG A 15 2.33 -3.77 -26.19
N GLN A 16 2.95 -3.05 -27.14
CA GLN A 16 3.84 -1.93 -26.80
C GLN A 16 3.11 -0.86 -25.99
N LYS A 17 1.88 -0.48 -26.40
CA LYS A 17 1.07 0.48 -25.66
C LYS A 17 0.73 0.00 -24.25
N ASN A 18 0.39 -1.27 -24.09
CA ASN A 18 0.14 -1.84 -22.76
C ASN A 18 1.39 -1.84 -21.88
N GLU A 19 2.57 -2.12 -22.46
CA GLU A 19 3.85 -2.04 -21.73
C GLU A 19 4.16 -0.61 -21.28
N GLU A 20 3.93 0.39 -22.14
CA GLU A 20 4.07 1.83 -21.82
C GLU A 20 3.12 2.23 -20.68
N ILE A 21 1.83 1.90 -20.79
CA ILE A 21 0.82 2.17 -19.75
C ILE A 21 1.17 1.53 -18.42
N ASN A 22 1.65 0.29 -18.43
CA ASN A 22 2.06 -0.38 -17.20
C ASN A 22 3.29 0.26 -16.57
N HIS A 23 4.21 0.78 -17.39
CA HIS A 23 5.37 1.52 -16.89
C HIS A 23 4.95 2.87 -16.29
N GLU A 24 4.06 3.60 -16.95
CA GLU A 24 3.51 4.86 -16.44
C GLU A 24 2.75 4.65 -15.13
N LYS A 25 1.88 3.63 -15.05
CA LYS A 25 1.17 3.27 -13.82
C LYS A 25 2.13 2.98 -12.67
N ALA A 26 3.18 2.19 -12.91
CA ALA A 26 4.17 1.89 -11.89
C ALA A 26 4.90 3.14 -11.40
N THR A 27 5.16 4.08 -12.30
CA THR A 27 5.81 5.36 -11.96
C THR A 27 4.90 6.23 -11.11
N VAL A 28 3.63 6.37 -11.50
CA VAL A 28 2.63 7.14 -10.76
C VAL A 28 2.39 6.54 -9.36
N GLU A 29 2.25 5.21 -9.25
CA GLU A 29 2.06 4.53 -7.98
C GLU A 29 3.25 4.77 -7.05
N ARG A 30 4.47 4.65 -7.56
CA ARG A 30 5.68 4.96 -6.78
C ARG A 30 5.71 6.41 -6.31
N GLN A 31 5.42 7.37 -7.21
CA GLN A 31 5.40 8.79 -6.87
C GLN A 31 4.32 9.11 -5.83
N ARG A 32 3.16 8.48 -5.91
CA ARG A 32 2.11 8.61 -4.91
C ARG A 32 2.61 8.16 -3.54
N ASP A 33 3.19 6.95 -3.47
CA ASP A 33 3.70 6.40 -2.22
C ASP A 33 4.85 7.26 -1.64
N GLU A 34 5.76 7.76 -2.49
CA GLU A 34 6.84 8.67 -2.08
C GLU A 34 6.28 10.00 -1.51
N LEU A 35 5.26 10.57 -2.16
CA LEU A 35 4.57 11.78 -1.67
C LEU A 35 3.85 11.55 -0.34
N GLU A 36 3.20 10.40 -0.17
CA GLU A 36 2.56 10.05 1.09
C GLU A 36 3.58 9.87 2.21
N GLU A 37 4.71 9.23 1.93
CA GLU A 37 5.82 9.11 2.90
C GLU A 37 6.41 10.49 3.27
N GLN A 38 6.59 11.40 2.30
CA GLN A 38 7.05 12.76 2.58
C GLN A 38 6.04 13.54 3.45
N ARG A 39 4.74 13.43 3.14
CA ARG A 39 3.69 14.03 3.99
C ARG A 39 3.72 13.48 5.41
N ASP A 40 3.93 12.18 5.56
CA ASP A 40 4.00 11.53 6.85
C ASP A 40 5.24 11.99 7.65
N GLN A 41 6.40 12.14 7.00
CA GLN A 41 7.61 12.72 7.62
C GLN A 41 7.38 14.18 8.05
N TYR A 42 6.67 14.96 7.24
CA TYR A 42 6.34 16.34 7.56
C TYR A 42 5.41 16.44 8.78
N LEU A 43 4.42 15.57 8.86
CA LEU A 43 3.53 15.45 10.01
C LEU A 43 4.27 15.03 11.28
N ASP A 44 5.25 14.13 11.16
CA ASP A 44 6.11 13.71 12.28
C ASP A 44 6.96 14.88 12.82
N ALA A 45 7.51 15.70 11.90
CA ALA A 45 8.29 16.87 12.25
C ALA A 45 7.45 17.96 12.96
N ILE A 46 6.21 18.20 12.49
CA ILE A 46 5.30 19.15 13.14
C ILE A 46 4.89 18.63 14.52
N THR A 47 4.56 17.35 14.64
CA THR A 47 4.16 16.73 15.91
C THR A 47 5.28 16.80 16.95
N LYS A 48 6.53 16.56 16.55
CA LYS A 48 7.67 16.75 17.43
C LYS A 48 7.82 18.19 17.93
N LYS A 49 7.57 19.15 17.04
CA LYS A 49 7.67 20.57 17.37
C LYS A 49 6.57 21.02 18.34
N GLU A 50 5.36 20.51 18.18
CA GLU A 50 4.24 20.80 19.08
C GLU A 50 4.42 20.12 20.45
N ASN A 51 4.90 18.86 20.49
CA ASN A 51 5.16 18.16 21.77
C ASN A 51 6.28 18.80 22.60
N THR A 52 7.22 19.52 21.97
CA THR A 52 8.25 20.29 22.70
C THR A 52 7.68 21.57 23.33
N MET A 53 6.50 22.03 22.91
CA MET A 53 5.83 23.21 23.45
C MET A 53 4.69 22.89 24.44
N VAL A 54 4.28 21.63 24.54
CA VAL A 54 3.18 21.18 25.42
C VAL A 54 3.61 19.93 26.20
N GLU A 55 4.52 20.08 27.15
CA GLU A 55 4.65 19.13 28.25
C GLU A 55 3.45 19.30 29.18
N GLY A 56 2.38 18.61 28.90
CA GLY A 56 1.19 18.56 29.76
C GLY A 56 -0.08 18.21 29.03
N ASN A 57 -0.53 16.96 29.15
CA ASN A 57 -1.82 16.39 28.78
C ASN A 57 -1.88 15.55 27.49
N ILE A 58 -1.14 14.46 27.40
CA ILE A 58 -1.52 13.33 26.55
C ILE A 58 -1.58 12.00 27.35
N ASP A 59 -1.36 12.04 28.65
CA ASP A 59 -1.34 10.81 29.49
C ASP A 59 -2.73 10.32 29.96
N GLY A 60 -3.83 10.94 29.51
CA GLY A 60 -5.19 10.65 30.03
C GLY A 60 -6.01 9.61 29.30
N GLU A 61 -5.66 9.19 28.05
CA GLU A 61 -6.57 8.37 27.21
C GLU A 61 -5.98 7.10 26.60
N LEU A 62 -4.84 6.63 27.08
CA LEU A 62 -4.18 5.43 26.54
C LEU A 62 -4.21 4.22 27.49
N ALA A 63 -5.27 4.07 28.28
CA ALA A 63 -5.54 2.82 29.00
C ALA A 63 -5.88 1.69 28.02
N ASP A 64 -5.48 0.44 28.33
CA ASP A 64 -5.46 -0.74 27.44
C ASP A 64 -6.74 -1.06 26.64
N GLY A 65 -7.91 -0.58 27.02
CA GLY A 65 -9.17 -0.79 26.31
C GLY A 65 -9.28 -0.02 24.96
N PRO A 66 -9.01 1.29 24.89
CA PRO A 66 -9.17 2.08 23.66
C PRO A 66 -8.15 1.75 22.56
N ARG A 67 -6.96 1.24 22.91
CA ARG A 67 -5.92 0.87 21.94
C ARG A 67 -6.30 -0.38 21.14
N ASN A 68 -6.80 -1.41 21.81
CA ASN A 68 -7.25 -2.63 21.15
C ASN A 68 -8.41 -2.34 20.21
N THR A 69 -9.42 -1.64 20.67
CA THR A 69 -10.59 -1.27 19.86
C THR A 69 -10.20 -0.42 18.64
N PHE A 70 -9.27 0.53 18.78
CA PHE A 70 -8.78 1.33 17.65
C PHE A 70 -8.08 0.45 16.60
N MET A 71 -7.16 -0.42 17.03
CA MET A 71 -6.43 -1.29 16.10
C MET A 71 -7.34 -2.34 15.48
N GLU A 72 -8.30 -2.87 16.20
CA GLU A 72 -9.32 -3.77 15.66
C GLU A 72 -10.15 -3.09 14.56
N ASN A 73 -10.65 -1.88 14.80
CA ASN A 73 -11.39 -1.11 13.81
C ASN A 73 -10.51 -0.73 12.60
N PHE A 74 -9.25 -0.35 12.84
CA PHE A 74 -8.30 -0.05 11.77
C PHE A 74 -8.02 -1.29 10.91
N MET A 75 -7.78 -2.43 11.53
CA MET A 75 -7.55 -3.70 10.83
C MET A 75 -8.78 -4.15 10.06
N GLN A 76 -9.97 -4.04 10.65
CA GLN A 76 -11.22 -4.37 9.97
C GLN A 76 -11.42 -3.49 8.73
N CYS A 77 -11.29 -2.17 8.87
CA CYS A 77 -11.41 -1.24 7.75
C CYS A 77 -10.39 -1.56 6.63
N LEU A 78 -9.18 -1.93 7.02
CA LEU A 78 -8.14 -2.32 6.08
C LEU A 78 -8.45 -3.66 5.41
N ASP A 79 -8.91 -4.66 6.15
CA ASP A 79 -9.25 -5.99 5.61
C ASP A 79 -10.37 -5.95 4.58
N GLU A 80 -11.32 -5.03 4.74
CA GLU A 80 -12.41 -4.81 3.79
C GLU A 80 -11.96 -4.12 2.50
N ARG A 81 -10.87 -3.34 2.52
CA ARG A 81 -10.52 -2.40 1.44
C ARG A 81 -9.10 -2.52 0.88
N PHE A 82 -8.21 -3.31 1.47
CA PHE A 82 -6.79 -3.37 1.06
C PHE A 82 -6.57 -3.79 -0.39
N THR A 83 -7.54 -4.46 -1.01
CA THR A 83 -7.50 -4.89 -2.40
C THR A 83 -7.80 -3.77 -3.39
N ASP A 84 -8.33 -2.64 -2.93
CA ASP A 84 -8.57 -1.46 -3.75
C ASP A 84 -7.24 -0.76 -4.05
N PRO A 85 -6.82 -0.66 -5.33
CA PRO A 85 -5.56 -0.02 -5.69
C PRO A 85 -5.55 1.49 -5.41
N ASP A 86 -6.73 2.11 -5.33
CA ASP A 86 -6.88 3.55 -5.09
C ASP A 86 -7.07 3.89 -3.61
N LEU A 87 -7.09 2.88 -2.72
CA LEU A 87 -7.23 3.09 -1.27
C LEU A 87 -6.16 4.06 -0.76
N SER A 88 -6.60 5.16 -0.20
CA SER A 88 -5.77 6.19 0.45
C SER A 88 -5.88 6.15 1.97
N VAL A 89 -4.92 6.80 2.64
CA VAL A 89 -4.97 6.98 4.11
C VAL A 89 -6.15 7.85 4.52
N GLU A 90 -6.53 8.82 3.67
CA GLU A 90 -7.72 9.65 3.87
C GLU A 90 -9.01 8.82 3.91
N ASP A 91 -9.15 7.84 3.00
CA ASP A 91 -10.34 6.97 2.95
C ASP A 91 -10.50 6.14 4.23
N ILE A 92 -9.38 5.65 4.77
CA ILE A 92 -9.39 4.95 6.07
C ILE A 92 -9.72 5.92 7.19
N GLY A 93 -9.14 7.12 7.17
CA GLY A 93 -9.45 8.17 8.14
C GLY A 93 -10.95 8.50 8.15
N HIS A 94 -11.53 8.75 6.99
CA HIS A 94 -12.97 9.01 6.85
C HIS A 94 -13.83 7.85 7.37
N ALA A 95 -13.48 6.61 7.03
CA ALA A 95 -14.22 5.43 7.51
C ALA A 95 -14.16 5.28 9.05
N MET A 96 -13.08 5.73 9.67
CA MET A 96 -12.90 5.71 11.13
C MET A 96 -13.31 7.03 11.83
N CYS A 97 -13.92 7.98 11.11
CA CYS A 97 -14.24 9.32 11.60
C CYS A 97 -13.02 10.06 12.19
N LEU A 98 -11.86 9.90 11.61
CA LEU A 98 -10.60 10.53 12.01
C LEU A 98 -10.04 11.39 10.88
N SER A 99 -9.38 12.49 11.26
CA SER A 99 -8.52 13.20 10.32
C SER A 99 -7.28 12.35 9.98
N ARG A 100 -6.66 12.62 8.80
CA ARG A 100 -5.39 11.97 8.42
C ARG A 100 -4.33 12.08 9.52
N VAL A 101 -4.21 13.24 10.15
CA VAL A 101 -3.22 13.49 11.22
C VAL A 101 -3.50 12.62 12.44
N GLN A 102 -4.77 12.52 12.86
CA GLN A 102 -5.15 11.68 14.00
C GLN A 102 -4.89 10.19 13.71
N LEU A 103 -5.26 9.72 12.51
CA LEU A 103 -5.00 8.35 12.08
C LEU A 103 -3.50 8.06 12.09
N TYR A 104 -2.69 8.95 11.47
CA TYR A 104 -1.25 8.83 11.42
C TYR A 104 -0.63 8.71 12.83
N ARG A 105 -0.96 9.66 13.73
CA ARG A 105 -0.43 9.69 15.10
C ARG A 105 -0.76 8.40 15.86
N ARG A 106 -2.00 7.92 15.78
CA ARG A 106 -2.44 6.71 16.49
C ARG A 106 -1.78 5.46 15.93
N VAL A 107 -1.78 5.26 14.61
CA VAL A 107 -1.14 4.09 14.00
C VAL A 107 0.37 4.09 14.30
N LYS A 108 1.04 5.22 14.13
CA LYS A 108 2.49 5.36 14.38
C LYS A 108 2.83 5.10 15.85
N ALA A 109 2.05 5.63 16.80
CA ALA A 109 2.28 5.43 18.23
C ALA A 109 2.12 3.97 18.66
N ILE A 110 1.17 3.23 18.07
CA ILE A 110 0.90 1.84 18.43
C ILE A 110 1.83 0.86 17.72
N THR A 111 2.10 1.08 16.43
CA THR A 111 2.79 0.11 15.57
C THR A 111 4.24 0.46 15.25
N GLY A 112 4.64 1.70 15.49
CA GLY A 112 5.93 2.25 15.03
C GLY A 112 6.00 2.53 13.53
N LYS A 113 4.94 2.22 12.76
CA LYS A 113 4.88 2.34 11.30
C LYS A 113 3.88 3.39 10.87
N THR A 114 4.10 4.00 9.71
CA THR A 114 3.09 4.88 9.10
C THR A 114 1.91 4.06 8.56
N PRO A 115 0.72 4.66 8.41
CA PRO A 115 -0.42 3.97 7.79
C PRO A 115 -0.11 3.42 6.39
N VAL A 116 0.66 4.16 5.57
CA VAL A 116 1.07 3.73 4.22
C VAL A 116 1.94 2.47 4.27
N GLU A 117 2.95 2.47 5.14
CA GLU A 117 3.80 1.29 5.35
C GLU A 117 2.98 0.09 5.82
N PHE A 118 1.98 0.33 6.69
CA PHE A 118 1.12 -0.71 7.22
C PHE A 118 0.23 -1.33 6.14
N ILE A 119 -0.41 -0.51 5.29
CA ILE A 119 -1.20 -0.97 4.14
C ILE A 119 -0.33 -1.79 3.18
N ARG A 120 0.85 -1.28 2.84
CA ARG A 120 1.80 -1.96 1.95
C ARG A 120 2.22 -3.32 2.51
N GLU A 121 2.57 -3.37 3.78
CA GLU A 121 2.95 -4.61 4.46
C GLU A 121 1.81 -5.64 4.49
N LYS A 122 0.56 -5.21 4.74
CA LYS A 122 -0.63 -6.06 4.68
C LYS A 122 -0.79 -6.69 3.29
N ARG A 123 -0.73 -5.86 2.24
CA ARG A 123 -0.80 -6.33 0.84
C ARG A 123 0.30 -7.36 0.53
N LEU A 124 1.53 -7.11 0.96
CA LEU A 124 2.65 -8.02 0.73
C LEU A 124 2.51 -9.35 1.49
N LYS A 125 1.98 -9.33 2.70
CA LYS A 125 1.72 -10.54 3.49
C LYS A 125 0.64 -11.40 2.82
N GLU A 126 -0.46 -10.80 2.37
CA GLU A 126 -1.51 -11.51 1.62
C GLU A 126 -0.99 -12.05 0.29
N ALA A 127 -0.19 -11.26 -0.43
CA ALA A 127 0.46 -11.73 -1.66
C ALA A 127 1.34 -12.95 -1.41
N ASN A 128 2.08 -12.98 -0.30
CA ASN A 128 2.94 -14.11 0.03
C ASN A 128 2.13 -15.40 0.28
N LEU A 129 0.94 -15.31 0.87
CA LEU A 129 0.02 -16.44 1.03
C LEU A 129 -0.49 -16.93 -0.32
N LEU A 130 -0.98 -16.03 -1.18
CA LEU A 130 -1.47 -16.37 -2.52
C LEU A 130 -0.38 -16.99 -3.42
N LEU A 131 0.85 -16.48 -3.35
CA LEU A 131 1.98 -17.04 -4.09
C LEU A 131 2.38 -18.44 -3.61
N THR A 132 2.09 -18.78 -2.35
CA THR A 132 2.41 -20.10 -1.80
C THR A 132 1.47 -21.18 -2.33
N ASP A 133 0.22 -20.84 -2.60
CA ASP A 133 -0.75 -21.72 -3.24
C ASP A 133 -0.37 -22.07 -4.69
N GLY A 134 0.32 -21.18 -5.38
CA GLY A 134 0.89 -21.41 -6.71
C GLY A 134 -0.13 -21.45 -7.87
N SER A 135 -1.41 -21.18 -7.59
CA SER A 135 -2.50 -21.18 -8.59
C SER A 135 -2.50 -19.92 -9.46
N LEU A 136 -1.94 -18.82 -8.96
CA LEU A 136 -1.94 -17.52 -9.61
C LEU A 136 -0.53 -17.12 -10.09
N SER A 137 -0.48 -16.37 -11.19
CA SER A 137 0.74 -15.70 -11.64
C SER A 137 1.10 -14.53 -10.73
N VAL A 138 2.35 -14.10 -10.75
CA VAL A 138 2.82 -12.94 -9.98
C VAL A 138 2.03 -11.68 -10.30
N SER A 139 1.66 -11.48 -11.58
CA SER A 139 0.88 -10.32 -11.99
C SER A 139 -0.57 -10.38 -11.48
N GLU A 140 -1.19 -11.55 -11.51
CA GLU A 140 -2.54 -11.75 -10.96
C GLU A 140 -2.56 -11.52 -9.46
N VAL A 141 -1.55 -12.03 -8.74
CA VAL A 141 -1.42 -11.78 -7.30
C VAL A 141 -1.25 -10.29 -7.02
N ALA A 142 -0.39 -9.57 -7.77
CA ALA A 142 -0.20 -8.13 -7.59
C ALA A 142 -1.52 -7.37 -7.67
N TYR A 143 -2.30 -7.58 -8.73
CA TYR A 143 -3.61 -6.94 -8.89
C TYR A 143 -4.60 -7.34 -7.79
N ARG A 144 -4.62 -8.61 -7.41
CA ARG A 144 -5.55 -9.13 -6.40
C ARG A 144 -5.33 -8.55 -5.01
N VAL A 145 -4.10 -8.17 -4.69
CA VAL A 145 -3.78 -7.54 -3.40
C VAL A 145 -3.75 -6.01 -3.46
N GLY A 146 -4.20 -5.39 -4.56
CA GLY A 146 -4.39 -3.96 -4.67
C GLY A 146 -3.19 -3.17 -5.20
N PHE A 147 -2.20 -3.81 -5.84
CA PHE A 147 -1.20 -3.07 -6.61
C PHE A 147 -1.71 -2.79 -8.02
N SER A 148 -1.57 -1.55 -8.47
CA SER A 148 -1.96 -1.15 -9.83
C SER A 148 -0.92 -1.54 -10.89
N ALA A 149 0.33 -1.82 -10.47
CA ALA A 149 1.43 -2.22 -11.37
C ALA A 149 2.25 -3.40 -10.82
N PRO A 150 2.29 -4.56 -11.54
CA PRO A 150 3.07 -5.73 -11.13
C PRO A 150 4.58 -5.48 -11.00
N SER A 151 5.12 -4.54 -11.75
CA SER A 151 6.54 -4.15 -11.65
C SER A 151 6.86 -3.48 -10.31
N TYR A 152 5.99 -2.58 -9.86
CA TYR A 152 6.11 -1.93 -8.56
C TYR A 152 5.90 -2.94 -7.41
N PHE A 153 4.89 -3.80 -7.51
CA PHE A 153 4.70 -4.91 -6.58
C PHE A 153 5.96 -5.76 -6.43
N THR A 154 6.58 -6.17 -7.55
CA THR A 154 7.79 -7.00 -7.54
C THR A 154 8.93 -6.33 -6.80
N LYS A 155 9.11 -5.02 -6.99
CA LYS A 155 10.10 -4.22 -6.25
C LYS A 155 9.78 -4.23 -4.75
N CYS A 156 8.58 -3.82 -4.35
CA CYS A 156 8.17 -3.78 -2.95
C CYS A 156 8.28 -5.15 -2.26
N TYR A 157 7.91 -6.21 -2.97
CA TYR A 157 8.03 -7.59 -2.46
C TYR A 157 9.47 -7.99 -2.21
N LYS A 158 10.37 -7.66 -3.16
CA LYS A 158 11.80 -7.94 -3.02
C LYS A 158 12.42 -7.14 -1.88
N ASP A 159 12.07 -5.87 -1.75
CA ASP A 159 12.55 -5.00 -0.68
C ASP A 159 12.09 -5.50 0.70
N PHE A 160 10.87 -6.01 0.80
CA PHE A 160 10.29 -6.50 2.06
C PHE A 160 10.77 -7.92 2.45
N TYR A 161 10.83 -8.86 1.49
CA TYR A 161 11.18 -10.27 1.75
C TYR A 161 12.62 -10.64 1.37
N GLY A 162 13.41 -9.73 0.78
CA GLY A 162 14.76 -9.99 0.30
C GLY A 162 14.85 -10.91 -0.92
N LYS A 163 13.71 -11.32 -1.51
CA LYS A 163 13.63 -12.26 -2.64
C LYS A 163 12.50 -11.93 -3.59
N SER A 164 12.68 -12.30 -4.87
CA SER A 164 11.63 -12.11 -5.89
C SER A 164 10.39 -12.97 -5.63
N PRO A 165 9.16 -12.46 -5.93
CA PRO A 165 7.94 -13.23 -5.84
C PRO A 165 7.92 -14.45 -6.77
N SER A 166 8.69 -14.45 -7.88
CA SER A 166 8.81 -15.57 -8.82
C SER A 166 9.62 -16.76 -8.29
N GLY A 167 10.34 -16.60 -7.19
CA GLY A 167 11.22 -17.65 -6.63
C GLY A 167 10.50 -18.79 -5.91
N LYS A 168 9.15 -18.83 -5.92
CA LYS A 168 8.34 -19.85 -5.23
C LYS A 168 7.69 -20.90 -6.15
N LYS A 169 8.00 -20.92 -7.46
CA LYS A 169 7.59 -22.08 -8.28
C LYS A 169 8.41 -23.30 -7.83
N LYS A 170 7.71 -24.26 -7.18
CA LYS A 170 8.18 -25.64 -7.06
C LYS A 170 8.16 -26.30 -8.43
#